data_2abca6de99b3fa2c00a2424c24158849
#
_entry.id   2abca6de99b3fa2c00a2424c24158849
#
_cell.length_a   1.000
_cell.length_b   1.000
_cell.length_c   1.000
_cell.angle_alpha   90.00
_cell.angle_beta   90.00
_cell.angle_gamma   90.00
#
_symmetry.space_group_name_H-M   'P 1'
#
loop_
_entity.id
_entity.type
_entity.pdbx_description
1 polymer ?
#
loop_
_entity_poly.entity_id
_entity_poly.type
_entity_poly.pdbx_seq_one_letter_code
_entity_poly.pdbx_strand_id
1 'polypeptide(L)'
;MKRRFTPHRLSHRDGLVRQIDLFFETIWSETPEQLSPIDPDEWLAHYARRRYGAESSAAREAFRVLRTTVYNPSLNHNGEGAPESVVNARPAFEIRSASSWGTAVIGYDKHEFERAVQLLLEDYDTLRQSDGYLFDLADCLKQVLSNTAQEYHNTMVQAYRKKNLAVFDDYSTRFFRLIGLTEQVLGTRREFLLGTWLRGARELAEGTDDFTHDLYEFNARALITTWGSLRQANEGGLRDYSNKQWAGLTHDFYRPRWEKWVALRRAELTGEAKDRRSEMEQAEDWFRMEWKWVLGRSPYPAEVNGLDLKELAQQALAFSF
;
A
#
# COMPACT_ATOMS: atom_id res chain seq x y z
N MET A 1 5.95 23.81 30.77
CA MET A 1 6.70 22.62 30.34
C MET A 1 6.32 22.32 28.89
N LYS A 2 7.06 22.84 27.89
CA LYS A 2 6.73 22.68 26.46
C LYS A 2 7.23 21.32 26.01
N ARG A 3 6.34 20.35 25.81
CA ARG A 3 6.71 19.07 25.17
C ARG A 3 7.03 19.36 23.70
N ARG A 4 8.28 19.15 23.31
CA ARG A 4 8.67 19.12 21.89
C ARG A 4 8.02 17.88 21.28
N PHE A 5 7.06 18.09 20.39
CA PHE A 5 6.58 17.04 19.49
C PHE A 5 7.70 16.72 18.50
N THR A 6 8.29 15.56 18.61
CA THR A 6 9.06 14.95 17.52
C THR A 6 8.08 14.49 16.45
N PRO A 7 8.23 14.88 15.19
CA PRO A 7 7.31 14.44 14.16
C PRO A 7 7.54 12.93 13.91
N HIS A 8 6.66 12.09 14.46
CA HIS A 8 6.54 10.72 14.01
C HIS A 8 6.13 10.73 12.55
N ARG A 9 6.82 9.96 11.74
CA ARG A 9 6.60 9.80 10.31
C ARG A 9 5.20 9.25 10.06
N LEU A 10 4.45 10.03 9.31
CA LEU A 10 3.03 9.86 9.15
C LEU A 10 2.75 8.89 7.99
N SER A 11 1.84 7.96 8.20
CA SER A 11 1.22 7.16 7.14
C SER A 11 0.37 8.07 6.23
N HIS A 12 -0.06 7.57 5.09
CA HIS A 12 -0.96 8.31 4.17
C HIS A 12 -2.21 8.85 4.89
N ARG A 13 -2.73 8.09 5.86
CA ARG A 13 -3.83 8.50 6.75
C ARG A 13 -3.47 9.73 7.59
N ASP A 14 -2.24 9.80 8.08
CA ASP A 14 -1.76 10.91 8.88
C ASP A 14 -1.51 12.17 8.02
N GLY A 15 -1.18 12.01 6.74
CA GLY A 15 -1.10 13.11 5.78
C GLY A 15 -2.45 13.81 5.59
N LEU A 16 -3.51 13.02 5.40
CA LEU A 16 -4.88 13.53 5.26
C LEU A 16 -5.38 14.16 6.58
N VAL A 17 -5.12 13.52 7.72
CA VAL A 17 -5.48 14.06 9.05
C VAL A 17 -4.74 15.39 9.30
N ARG A 18 -3.46 15.50 8.95
CA ARG A 18 -2.74 16.79 9.03
C ARG A 18 -3.29 17.84 8.07
N GLN A 19 -3.76 17.45 6.91
CA GLN A 19 -4.42 18.40 5.99
C GLN A 19 -5.71 18.93 6.59
N ILE A 20 -6.47 18.06 7.23
CA ILE A 20 -7.68 18.42 7.96
C ILE A 20 -7.33 19.26 9.19
N ASP A 21 -6.30 18.92 9.95
CA ASP A 21 -5.84 19.71 11.10
C ASP A 21 -5.32 21.08 10.67
N LEU A 22 -4.55 21.19 9.59
CA LEU A 22 -4.12 22.48 9.02
C LEU A 22 -5.32 23.31 8.50
N PHE A 23 -6.31 22.64 7.95
CA PHE A 23 -7.58 23.24 7.53
C PHE A 23 -8.32 23.81 8.75
N PHE A 24 -8.42 23.04 9.83
CA PHE A 24 -9.04 23.48 11.07
C PHE A 24 -8.21 24.56 11.79
N GLU A 25 -6.88 24.46 11.83
CA GLU A 25 -6.03 25.50 12.40
C GLU A 25 -6.13 26.82 11.62
N THR A 26 -6.24 26.75 10.29
CA THR A 26 -6.45 27.95 9.45
C THR A 26 -7.82 28.56 9.68
N ILE A 27 -8.85 27.76 9.81
CA ILE A 27 -10.23 28.21 10.09
C ILE A 27 -10.35 28.80 11.51
N TRP A 28 -9.70 28.20 12.52
CA TRP A 28 -9.83 28.65 13.92
C TRP A 28 -8.93 29.82 14.29
N SER A 29 -8.01 30.23 13.42
CA SER A 29 -7.27 31.47 13.61
C SER A 29 -8.08 32.72 13.25
N GLU A 30 -9.24 32.57 12.59
CA GLU A 30 -10.12 33.66 12.20
C GLU A 30 -11.43 33.64 13.03
N THR A 31 -12.00 34.81 13.27
CA THR A 31 -13.31 34.87 13.93
C THR A 31 -14.41 34.36 13.01
N PRO A 32 -15.50 33.73 13.54
CA PRO A 32 -16.58 33.18 12.70
C PRO A 32 -17.18 34.17 11.70
N GLU A 33 -17.10 35.48 11.99
CA GLU A 33 -17.62 36.56 11.14
C GLU A 33 -16.71 36.87 9.95
N GLN A 34 -15.47 36.40 9.97
CA GLN A 34 -14.45 36.61 8.90
C GLN A 34 -14.25 35.40 8.00
N LEU A 35 -14.93 34.27 8.30
CA LEU A 35 -14.82 33.05 7.54
C LEU A 35 -15.59 33.16 6.20
N SER A 36 -14.87 33.40 5.13
CA SER A 36 -15.38 33.11 3.79
C SER A 36 -15.33 31.59 3.57
N PRO A 37 -16.30 31.00 2.85
CA PRO A 37 -16.21 29.59 2.46
C PRO A 37 -14.88 29.36 1.72
N ILE A 38 -14.09 28.41 2.23
CA ILE A 38 -12.83 28.04 1.58
C ILE A 38 -13.18 27.24 0.32
N ASP A 39 -12.66 27.68 -0.82
CA ASP A 39 -12.69 26.89 -2.04
C ASP A 39 -11.67 25.74 -1.91
N PRO A 40 -12.12 24.48 -1.89
CA PRO A 40 -11.22 23.33 -1.74
C PRO A 40 -10.17 23.25 -2.85
N ASP A 41 -10.48 23.68 -4.07
CA ASP A 41 -9.55 23.62 -5.21
C ASP A 41 -8.46 24.68 -5.08
N GLU A 42 -8.79 25.88 -4.61
CA GLU A 42 -7.79 26.90 -4.28
C GLU A 42 -6.90 26.47 -3.11
N TRP A 43 -7.50 25.88 -2.08
CA TRP A 43 -6.75 25.40 -0.94
C TRP A 43 -5.75 24.30 -1.35
N LEU A 44 -6.19 23.32 -2.16
CA LEU A 44 -5.33 22.25 -2.68
C LEU A 44 -4.23 22.79 -3.59
N ALA A 45 -4.50 23.83 -4.38
CA ALA A 45 -3.48 24.50 -5.18
C ALA A 45 -2.39 25.13 -4.30
N HIS A 46 -2.79 25.83 -3.24
CA HIS A 46 -1.84 26.37 -2.25
C HIS A 46 -1.07 25.28 -1.52
N TYR A 47 -1.73 24.17 -1.17
CA TYR A 47 -1.10 23.01 -0.56
C TYR A 47 -0.04 22.41 -1.48
N ALA A 48 -0.36 22.14 -2.74
CA ALA A 48 0.58 21.60 -3.72
C ALA A 48 1.83 22.47 -3.86
N ARG A 49 1.64 23.80 -4.01
CA ARG A 49 2.74 24.74 -4.09
C ARG A 49 3.65 24.71 -2.85
N ARG A 50 3.07 24.72 -1.66
CA ARG A 50 3.83 24.68 -0.40
C ARG A 50 4.57 23.35 -0.22
N ARG A 51 3.92 22.26 -0.58
CA ARG A 51 4.45 20.91 -0.42
C ARG A 51 5.59 20.64 -1.41
N TYR A 52 5.47 21.13 -2.62
CA TYR A 52 6.44 20.90 -3.69
C TYR A 52 7.49 22.00 -3.82
N GLY A 53 7.26 23.14 -3.20
CA GLY A 53 8.18 24.27 -3.23
C GLY A 53 8.21 25.05 -4.55
N ALA A 54 7.32 24.73 -5.50
CA ALA A 54 7.22 25.36 -6.80
C ALA A 54 5.76 25.45 -7.27
N GLU A 55 5.47 26.41 -8.15
CA GLU A 55 4.19 26.49 -8.85
C GLU A 55 4.16 25.45 -9.98
N SER A 56 3.05 24.74 -10.09
CA SER A 56 2.78 23.80 -11.16
C SER A 56 1.25 23.73 -11.41
N SER A 57 0.84 24.09 -12.62
CA SER A 57 -0.55 23.95 -13.05
C SER A 57 -0.96 22.48 -13.15
N ALA A 58 -0.06 21.62 -13.57
CA ALA A 58 -0.27 20.17 -13.65
C ALA A 58 -0.46 19.55 -12.26
N ALA A 59 0.37 19.92 -11.28
CA ALA A 59 0.20 19.47 -9.89
C ALA A 59 -1.12 19.97 -9.28
N ARG A 60 -1.49 21.22 -9.52
CA ARG A 60 -2.78 21.78 -9.11
C ARG A 60 -3.95 20.94 -9.66
N GLU A 61 -3.94 20.65 -10.96
CA GLU A 61 -4.98 19.85 -11.58
C GLU A 61 -4.95 18.39 -11.08
N ALA A 62 -3.76 17.81 -10.84
CA ALA A 62 -3.64 16.48 -10.25
C ALA A 62 -4.33 16.41 -8.87
N PHE A 63 -4.13 17.39 -8.01
CA PHE A 63 -4.82 17.43 -6.70
C PHE A 63 -6.34 17.58 -6.84
N ARG A 64 -6.82 18.34 -7.83
CA ARG A 64 -8.24 18.44 -8.12
C ARG A 64 -8.82 17.07 -8.51
N VAL A 65 -8.10 16.32 -9.36
CA VAL A 65 -8.49 14.95 -9.74
C VAL A 65 -8.46 14.01 -8.54
N LEU A 66 -7.41 14.06 -7.71
CA LEU A 66 -7.32 13.25 -6.49
C LEU A 66 -8.50 13.53 -5.53
N ARG A 67 -8.91 14.80 -5.39
CA ARG A 67 -10.06 15.18 -4.58
C ARG A 67 -11.37 14.58 -5.07
N THR A 68 -11.55 14.50 -6.38
CA THR A 68 -12.78 13.97 -6.99
C THR A 68 -12.76 12.44 -7.16
N THR A 69 -11.64 11.79 -6.91
CA THR A 69 -11.45 10.34 -7.00
C THR A 69 -11.15 9.74 -5.62
N VAL A 70 -9.88 9.43 -5.34
CA VAL A 70 -9.46 8.68 -4.15
C VAL A 70 -9.79 9.38 -2.83
N TYR A 71 -9.83 10.71 -2.81
CA TYR A 71 -10.19 11.50 -1.62
C TYR A 71 -11.67 11.87 -1.55
N ASN A 72 -12.48 11.44 -2.48
CA ASN A 72 -13.91 11.71 -2.45
C ASN A 72 -14.62 10.75 -1.46
N PRO A 73 -15.11 11.25 -0.31
CA PRO A 73 -15.73 10.39 0.70
C PRO A 73 -17.04 9.75 0.23
N SER A 74 -17.69 10.32 -0.79
CA SER A 74 -18.91 9.76 -1.37
C SER A 74 -18.67 8.53 -2.24
N LEU A 75 -17.44 8.36 -2.75
CA LEU A 75 -17.03 7.24 -3.60
C LEU A 75 -16.30 6.15 -2.81
N ASN A 76 -15.69 6.53 -1.69
CA ASN A 76 -14.94 5.61 -0.86
C ASN A 76 -15.75 5.24 0.38
N HIS A 77 -15.89 3.96 0.63
CA HIS A 77 -16.69 3.45 1.74
C HIS A 77 -16.22 4.02 3.09
N ASN A 78 -17.12 4.77 3.73
CA ASN A 78 -17.04 5.15 5.16
C ASN A 78 -15.82 5.96 5.59
N GLY A 79 -15.12 6.65 4.71
CA GLY A 79 -13.98 7.48 5.09
C GLY A 79 -12.75 6.71 5.57
N GLU A 80 -12.61 5.45 5.19
CA GLU A 80 -11.50 4.59 5.59
C GLU A 80 -10.21 4.82 4.78
N GLY A 81 -10.22 5.77 3.86
CA GLY A 81 -9.09 6.10 3.00
C GLY A 81 -9.08 5.34 1.67
N ALA A 82 -7.92 5.26 1.04
CA ALA A 82 -7.75 4.56 -0.23
C ALA A 82 -8.00 3.04 -0.06
N PRO A 83 -8.51 2.36 -1.11
CA PRO A 83 -8.71 0.92 -1.07
C PRO A 83 -7.43 0.17 -0.76
N GLU A 84 -7.54 -0.88 0.06
CA GLU A 84 -6.42 -1.79 0.34
C GLU A 84 -6.04 -2.58 -0.91
N SER A 85 -4.74 -2.84 -1.07
CA SER A 85 -4.26 -3.67 -2.17
C SER A 85 -4.64 -5.15 -1.97
N VAL A 86 -5.20 -5.78 -3.00
CA VAL A 86 -5.42 -7.23 -2.99
C VAL A 86 -4.12 -8.03 -2.83
N VAL A 87 -2.97 -7.42 -3.19
CA VAL A 87 -1.65 -8.04 -3.00
C VAL A 87 -1.38 -8.35 -1.54
N ASN A 88 -1.84 -7.47 -0.63
CA ASN A 88 -1.62 -7.62 0.81
C ASN A 88 -2.50 -8.70 1.45
N ALA A 89 -3.59 -9.08 0.79
CA ALA A 89 -4.53 -10.07 1.32
C ALA A 89 -3.96 -11.50 1.27
N ARG A 90 -4.47 -12.38 2.13
CA ARG A 90 -4.38 -13.81 1.82
C ARG A 90 -5.15 -14.10 0.53
N PRO A 91 -4.54 -14.80 -0.43
CA PRO A 91 -5.19 -15.10 -1.70
C PRO A 91 -6.48 -15.91 -1.54
N ALA A 92 -7.53 -15.46 -2.21
CA ALA A 92 -8.83 -16.11 -2.26
C ALA A 92 -9.51 -15.80 -3.60
N PHE A 93 -10.60 -16.50 -3.93
CA PHE A 93 -11.39 -16.19 -5.12
C PHE A 93 -12.16 -14.85 -5.00
N GLU A 94 -12.52 -14.47 -3.78
CA GLU A 94 -13.16 -13.19 -3.50
C GLU A 94 -12.38 -12.48 -2.39
N ILE A 95 -11.93 -11.28 -2.68
CA ILE A 95 -11.20 -10.44 -1.74
C ILE A 95 -11.93 -9.11 -1.64
N ARG A 96 -12.55 -8.85 -0.50
CA ARG A 96 -13.24 -7.59 -0.20
C ARG A 96 -12.41 -6.66 0.68
N SER A 97 -11.45 -7.23 1.40
CA SER A 97 -10.52 -6.52 2.28
C SER A 97 -9.24 -7.33 2.39
N ALA A 98 -8.11 -6.67 2.58
CA ALA A 98 -6.85 -7.32 2.94
C ALA A 98 -6.79 -7.59 4.45
N SER A 99 -7.31 -6.66 5.24
CA SER A 99 -7.45 -6.73 6.69
C SER A 99 -8.91 -6.87 7.12
N SER A 100 -9.16 -6.87 8.42
CA SER A 100 -10.52 -6.82 8.98
C SER A 100 -11.14 -5.41 8.95
N TRP A 101 -10.42 -4.42 8.50
CA TRP A 101 -10.78 -3.00 8.58
C TRP A 101 -11.09 -2.34 7.25
N GLY A 102 -10.15 -2.39 6.34
CA GLY A 102 -10.22 -1.66 5.10
C GLY A 102 -10.98 -2.42 4.02
N THR A 103 -11.33 -1.73 2.96
CA THR A 103 -11.93 -2.33 1.77
C THR A 103 -10.90 -2.43 0.64
N ALA A 104 -10.95 -3.50 -0.15
CA ALA A 104 -10.24 -3.61 -1.42
C ALA A 104 -11.12 -3.16 -2.60
N VAL A 105 -12.37 -2.74 -2.33
CA VAL A 105 -13.31 -2.30 -3.39
C VAL A 105 -12.97 -0.89 -3.81
N ILE A 106 -12.66 -0.71 -5.10
CA ILE A 106 -12.40 0.59 -5.69
C ILE A 106 -13.73 1.28 -5.97
N GLY A 107 -14.00 2.42 -5.33
CA GLY A 107 -15.23 3.19 -5.44
C GLY A 107 -15.16 4.38 -6.41
N TYR A 108 -14.03 4.61 -7.05
CA TYR A 108 -13.78 5.73 -7.95
C TYR A 108 -13.36 5.27 -9.35
N ASP A 109 -13.38 6.18 -10.32
CA ASP A 109 -12.85 5.90 -11.64
C ASP A 109 -11.32 5.84 -11.60
N LYS A 110 -10.78 4.65 -11.83
CA LYS A 110 -9.34 4.39 -11.79
C LYS A 110 -8.57 5.08 -12.92
N HIS A 111 -9.17 5.28 -14.10
CA HIS A 111 -8.52 5.98 -15.21
C HIS A 111 -8.41 7.47 -14.92
N GLU A 112 -9.42 8.06 -14.27
CA GLU A 112 -9.30 9.41 -13.76
C GLU A 112 -8.22 9.51 -12.68
N PHE A 113 -8.08 8.51 -11.81
CA PHE A 113 -6.98 8.49 -10.84
C PHE A 113 -5.60 8.38 -11.53
N GLU A 114 -5.46 7.53 -12.56
CA GLU A 114 -4.24 7.42 -13.37
C GLU A 114 -3.89 8.76 -14.05
N ARG A 115 -4.90 9.51 -14.48
CA ARG A 115 -4.73 10.85 -15.04
C ARG A 115 -4.04 11.79 -14.04
N ALA A 116 -4.34 11.70 -12.74
CA ALA A 116 -3.65 12.49 -11.74
C ALA A 116 -2.14 12.18 -11.70
N VAL A 117 -1.76 10.91 -11.87
CA VAL A 117 -0.33 10.52 -11.96
C VAL A 117 0.31 11.06 -13.24
N GLN A 118 -0.38 10.99 -14.37
CA GLN A 118 0.12 11.56 -15.64
C GLN A 118 0.38 13.07 -15.50
N LEU A 119 -0.55 13.80 -14.89
CA LEU A 119 -0.40 15.23 -14.61
C LEU A 119 0.80 15.51 -13.68
N LEU A 120 1.00 14.71 -12.64
CA LEU A 120 2.18 14.86 -11.79
C LEU A 120 3.49 14.66 -12.57
N LEU A 121 3.50 13.78 -13.58
CA LEU A 121 4.67 13.52 -14.41
C LEU A 121 4.99 14.63 -15.42
N GLU A 122 4.02 15.47 -15.80
CA GLU A 122 4.24 16.56 -16.76
C GLU A 122 5.33 17.54 -16.26
N ASP A 123 5.34 17.85 -14.97
CA ASP A 123 6.31 18.76 -14.36
C ASP A 123 7.39 18.04 -13.54
N TYR A 124 7.64 16.75 -13.82
CA TYR A 124 8.60 15.93 -13.06
C TYR A 124 9.96 16.60 -12.91
N ASP A 125 10.53 17.10 -14.01
CA ASP A 125 11.89 17.67 -14.01
C ASP A 125 11.99 18.95 -13.15
N THR A 126 10.91 19.70 -12.99
CA THR A 126 10.82 20.87 -12.13
C THR A 126 10.62 20.46 -10.66
N LEU A 127 9.81 19.45 -10.41
CA LEU A 127 9.35 19.08 -9.07
C LEU A 127 10.21 18.01 -8.38
N ARG A 128 11.01 17.24 -9.10
CA ARG A 128 11.77 16.09 -8.60
C ARG A 128 12.79 16.39 -7.48
N GLN A 129 13.11 17.67 -7.24
CA GLN A 129 13.95 18.08 -6.12
C GLN A 129 13.16 18.16 -4.80
N SER A 130 11.83 18.12 -4.87
CA SER A 130 10.97 18.13 -3.70
C SER A 130 10.76 16.72 -3.17
N ASP A 131 11.13 16.49 -1.92
CA ASP A 131 10.91 15.23 -1.22
C ASP A 131 9.41 14.90 -1.11
N GLY A 132 8.58 15.93 -0.83
CA GLY A 132 7.12 15.78 -0.77
C GLY A 132 6.51 15.35 -2.11
N TYR A 133 7.02 15.88 -3.23
CA TYR A 133 6.56 15.48 -4.55
C TYR A 133 6.92 14.02 -4.88
N LEU A 134 8.16 13.62 -4.63
CA LEU A 134 8.59 12.24 -4.89
C LEU A 134 7.83 11.24 -3.99
N PHE A 135 7.53 11.62 -2.76
CA PHE A 135 6.68 10.80 -1.88
C PHE A 135 5.27 10.64 -2.46
N ASP A 136 4.61 11.73 -2.84
CA ASP A 136 3.24 11.70 -3.35
C ASP A 136 3.16 10.94 -4.68
N LEU A 137 4.15 11.12 -5.56
CA LEU A 137 4.21 10.36 -6.80
C LEU A 137 4.36 8.84 -6.55
N ALA A 138 5.26 8.44 -5.65
CA ALA A 138 5.43 7.03 -5.30
C ALA A 138 4.17 6.44 -4.65
N ASP A 139 3.50 7.20 -3.80
CA ASP A 139 2.26 6.78 -3.14
C ASP A 139 1.08 6.64 -4.12
N CYS A 140 0.94 7.58 -5.06
CA CYS A 140 -0.03 7.46 -6.14
C CYS A 140 0.26 6.27 -7.07
N LEU A 141 1.53 6.04 -7.42
CA LEU A 141 1.93 4.87 -8.22
C LEU A 141 1.63 3.55 -7.54
N LYS A 142 1.89 3.47 -6.24
CA LYS A 142 1.49 2.32 -5.40
C LYS A 142 -0.01 2.05 -5.54
N GLN A 143 -0.85 3.09 -5.54
CA GLN A 143 -2.29 2.94 -5.68
C GLN A 143 -2.70 2.54 -7.11
N VAL A 144 -2.07 3.09 -8.16
CA VAL A 144 -2.29 2.65 -9.56
C VAL A 144 -2.01 1.15 -9.69
N LEU A 145 -0.85 0.71 -9.20
CA LEU A 145 -0.48 -0.71 -9.24
C LEU A 145 -1.45 -1.59 -8.41
N SER A 146 -1.95 -1.07 -7.29
CA SER A 146 -2.96 -1.79 -6.48
C SER A 146 -4.29 -1.94 -7.22
N ASN A 147 -4.74 -0.91 -7.92
CA ASN A 147 -5.95 -0.94 -8.74
C ASN A 147 -5.81 -1.97 -9.89
N THR A 148 -4.69 -1.96 -10.58
CA THR A 148 -4.38 -2.92 -11.65
C THR A 148 -4.25 -4.34 -11.13
N ALA A 149 -3.66 -4.53 -9.93
CA ALA A 149 -3.57 -5.84 -9.29
C ALA A 149 -4.95 -6.46 -9.04
N GLN A 150 -5.94 -5.65 -8.65
CA GLN A 150 -7.31 -6.12 -8.46
C GLN A 150 -7.92 -6.64 -9.77
N GLU A 151 -7.67 -5.96 -10.89
CA GLU A 151 -8.15 -6.39 -12.21
C GLU A 151 -7.51 -7.69 -12.67
N TYR A 152 -6.19 -7.80 -12.49
CA TYR A 152 -5.49 -9.03 -12.83
C TYR A 152 -5.97 -10.20 -11.98
N HIS A 153 -6.19 -9.99 -10.67
CA HIS A 153 -6.79 -10.99 -9.80
C HIS A 153 -8.18 -11.40 -10.28
N ASN A 154 -9.06 -10.46 -10.59
CA ASN A 154 -10.39 -10.73 -11.09
C ASN A 154 -10.36 -11.55 -12.40
N THR A 155 -9.42 -11.21 -13.30
CA THR A 155 -9.25 -11.93 -14.56
C THR A 155 -8.71 -13.34 -14.34
N MET A 156 -7.73 -13.54 -13.44
CA MET A 156 -7.27 -14.87 -13.04
C MET A 156 -8.41 -15.74 -12.49
N VAL A 157 -9.23 -15.18 -11.61
CA VAL A 157 -10.39 -15.87 -11.03
C VAL A 157 -11.41 -16.27 -12.11
N GLN A 158 -11.72 -15.37 -13.04
CA GLN A 158 -12.61 -15.67 -14.16
C GLN A 158 -12.03 -16.74 -15.08
N ALA A 159 -10.73 -16.67 -15.39
CA ALA A 159 -10.03 -17.66 -16.20
C ALA A 159 -10.06 -19.05 -15.53
N TYR A 160 -9.81 -19.11 -14.21
CA TYR A 160 -9.93 -20.33 -13.44
C TYR A 160 -11.36 -20.93 -13.51
N ARG A 161 -12.39 -20.13 -13.25
CA ARG A 161 -13.80 -20.58 -13.29
C ARG A 161 -14.19 -21.08 -14.68
N LYS A 162 -13.66 -20.47 -15.75
CA LYS A 162 -13.86 -20.88 -17.15
C LYS A 162 -12.92 -22.00 -17.60
N LYS A 163 -12.05 -22.50 -16.74
CA LYS A 163 -11.00 -23.50 -17.03
C LYS A 163 -10.08 -23.09 -18.18
N ASN A 164 -9.81 -21.81 -18.33
CA ASN A 164 -8.92 -21.26 -19.35
C ASN A 164 -7.49 -21.09 -18.78
N LEU A 165 -6.70 -22.16 -18.88
CA LEU A 165 -5.33 -22.22 -18.36
C LEU A 165 -4.44 -21.15 -18.99
N ALA A 166 -4.55 -20.91 -20.30
CA ALA A 166 -3.67 -19.95 -20.99
C ALA A 166 -3.85 -18.53 -20.46
N VAL A 167 -5.10 -18.07 -20.26
CA VAL A 167 -5.41 -16.76 -19.70
C VAL A 167 -5.02 -16.71 -18.22
N PHE A 168 -5.20 -17.80 -17.47
CA PHE A 168 -4.79 -17.88 -16.07
C PHE A 168 -3.27 -17.71 -15.93
N ASP A 169 -2.48 -18.42 -16.73
CA ASP A 169 -1.01 -18.36 -16.71
C ASP A 169 -0.49 -16.97 -17.16
N ASP A 170 -1.09 -16.36 -18.20
CA ASP A 170 -0.72 -15.03 -18.67
C ASP A 170 -0.95 -13.97 -17.57
N TYR A 171 -2.14 -13.92 -16.98
CA TYR A 171 -2.46 -12.92 -15.95
C TYR A 171 -1.74 -13.19 -14.63
N SER A 172 -1.44 -14.44 -14.29
CA SER A 172 -0.56 -14.75 -13.16
C SER A 172 0.85 -14.20 -13.38
N THR A 173 1.38 -14.32 -14.58
CA THR A 173 2.70 -13.76 -14.95
C THR A 173 2.70 -12.23 -14.86
N ARG A 174 1.67 -11.58 -15.40
CA ARG A 174 1.50 -10.11 -15.30
C ARG A 174 1.38 -9.66 -13.86
N PHE A 175 0.61 -10.39 -13.03
CA PHE A 175 0.42 -10.10 -11.61
C PHE A 175 1.75 -10.15 -10.84
N PHE A 176 2.60 -11.14 -11.08
CA PHE A 176 3.92 -11.20 -10.44
C PHE A 176 4.89 -10.14 -10.93
N ARG A 177 4.83 -9.74 -12.20
CA ARG A 177 5.59 -8.59 -12.71
C ARG A 177 5.16 -7.30 -12.04
N LEU A 178 3.85 -7.12 -11.88
CA LEU A 178 3.28 -5.96 -11.19
C LEU A 178 3.72 -5.91 -9.72
N ILE A 179 3.72 -7.04 -8.99
CA ILE A 179 4.27 -7.11 -7.62
C ILE A 179 5.75 -6.69 -7.61
N GLY A 180 6.54 -7.15 -8.58
CA GLY A 180 7.94 -6.77 -8.71
C GLY A 180 8.13 -5.26 -8.96
N LEU A 181 7.29 -4.66 -9.80
CA LEU A 181 7.32 -3.21 -10.04
C LEU A 181 6.86 -2.43 -8.81
N THR A 182 5.84 -2.92 -8.10
CA THR A 182 5.41 -2.32 -6.82
C THR A 182 6.56 -2.30 -5.82
N GLU A 183 7.29 -3.39 -5.68
CA GLU A 183 8.49 -3.49 -4.82
C GLU A 183 9.54 -2.43 -5.19
N GLN A 184 9.79 -2.23 -6.50
CA GLN A 184 10.75 -1.24 -6.99
C GLN A 184 10.30 0.19 -6.69
N VAL A 185 9.02 0.52 -6.93
CA VAL A 185 8.45 1.84 -6.62
C VAL A 185 8.55 2.13 -5.14
N LEU A 186 8.13 1.20 -4.29
CA LEU A 186 8.21 1.33 -2.84
C LEU A 186 9.66 1.50 -2.34
N GLY A 187 10.60 0.81 -2.98
CA GLY A 187 12.03 0.87 -2.68
C GLY A 187 12.65 2.24 -2.96
N THR A 188 12.00 3.14 -3.71
CA THR A 188 12.49 4.51 -3.96
C THR A 188 12.32 5.44 -2.77
N ARG A 189 11.51 5.06 -1.76
CA ARG A 189 11.17 5.92 -0.62
C ARG A 189 11.42 5.22 0.70
N ARG A 190 12.19 5.88 1.59
CA ARG A 190 12.54 5.32 2.90
C ARG A 190 11.32 5.07 3.80
N GLU A 191 10.23 5.81 3.58
CA GLU A 191 8.97 5.66 4.30
C GLU A 191 8.28 4.34 3.99
N PHE A 192 8.59 3.74 2.85
CA PHE A 192 8.02 2.48 2.37
C PHE A 192 9.01 1.30 2.47
N LEU A 193 10.05 1.41 3.31
CA LEU A 193 11.03 0.33 3.50
C LEU A 193 10.76 -0.46 4.78
N LEU A 194 10.58 -1.76 4.66
CA LEU A 194 10.51 -2.67 5.80
C LEU A 194 11.78 -2.58 6.67
N GLY A 195 12.94 -2.42 6.04
CA GLY A 195 14.22 -2.29 6.75
C GLY A 195 14.26 -1.10 7.70
N THR A 196 13.63 0.02 7.34
CA THR A 196 13.51 1.19 8.24
C THR A 196 12.71 0.86 9.50
N TRP A 197 11.61 0.12 9.35
CA TRP A 197 10.77 -0.33 10.46
C TRP A 197 11.51 -1.29 11.40
N LEU A 198 12.15 -2.31 10.83
CA LEU A 198 12.87 -3.32 11.61
C LEU A 198 14.12 -2.75 12.28
N ARG A 199 14.84 -1.83 11.62
CA ARG A 199 15.95 -1.10 12.20
C ARG A 199 15.52 -0.34 13.46
N GLY A 200 14.40 0.38 13.39
CA GLY A 200 13.86 1.09 14.56
C GLY A 200 13.53 0.16 15.73
N ALA A 201 13.03 -1.04 15.47
CA ALA A 201 12.80 -2.04 16.53
C ALA A 201 14.11 -2.54 17.15
N ARG A 202 15.15 -2.77 16.33
CA ARG A 202 16.48 -3.19 16.81
C ARG A 202 17.17 -2.09 17.61
N GLU A 203 17.09 -0.84 17.17
CA GLU A 203 17.64 0.32 17.90
C GLU A 203 16.99 0.48 19.29
N LEU A 204 15.68 0.20 19.42
CA LEU A 204 15.01 0.21 20.71
C LEU A 204 15.47 -0.92 21.65
N ALA A 205 16.01 -1.99 21.11
CA ALA A 205 16.52 -3.15 21.86
C ALA A 205 18.02 -3.06 22.14
N GLU A 206 18.72 -2.02 21.70
CA GLU A 206 20.16 -1.85 21.94
C GLU A 206 20.51 -1.90 23.42
N GLY A 207 21.54 -2.66 23.77
CA GLY A 207 21.99 -2.84 25.14
C GLY A 207 21.18 -3.82 25.99
N THR A 208 20.18 -4.48 25.40
CA THR A 208 19.44 -5.58 26.05
C THR A 208 20.12 -6.93 25.79
N ASP A 209 19.63 -8.00 26.45
CA ASP A 209 20.05 -9.37 26.17
C ASP A 209 19.50 -9.87 24.82
N ASP A 210 20.07 -10.95 24.28
CA ASP A 210 19.73 -11.51 22.98
C ASP A 210 18.25 -11.90 22.87
N PHE A 211 17.66 -12.41 23.92
CA PHE A 211 16.24 -12.79 23.95
C PHE A 211 15.34 -11.55 23.79
N THR A 212 15.64 -10.50 24.53
CA THR A 212 14.91 -9.24 24.47
C THR A 212 15.08 -8.58 23.10
N HIS A 213 16.30 -8.59 22.55
CA HIS A 213 16.56 -8.09 21.20
C HIS A 213 15.73 -8.83 20.15
N ASP A 214 15.71 -10.15 20.20
CA ASP A 214 14.91 -10.99 19.29
C ASP A 214 13.40 -10.75 19.45
N LEU A 215 12.93 -10.50 20.68
CA LEU A 215 11.54 -10.22 20.98
C LEU A 215 11.05 -8.91 20.34
N TYR A 216 11.89 -7.87 20.32
CA TYR A 216 11.54 -6.60 19.67
C TYR A 216 11.36 -6.77 18.16
N GLU A 217 12.29 -7.46 17.48
CA GLU A 217 12.14 -7.71 16.05
C GLU A 217 10.95 -8.63 15.75
N PHE A 218 10.76 -9.69 16.55
CA PHE A 218 9.59 -10.56 16.45
C PHE A 218 8.27 -9.77 16.55
N ASN A 219 8.14 -8.90 17.55
CA ASN A 219 6.97 -8.07 17.73
C ASN A 219 6.76 -7.11 16.55
N ALA A 220 7.84 -6.51 16.05
CA ALA A 220 7.77 -5.61 14.90
C ALA A 220 7.27 -6.32 13.63
N ARG A 221 7.71 -7.58 13.40
CA ARG A 221 7.25 -8.41 12.28
C ARG A 221 5.81 -8.89 12.47
N ALA A 222 5.48 -9.37 13.68
CA ALA A 222 4.14 -9.86 14.00
C ALA A 222 3.08 -8.76 13.85
N LEU A 223 3.36 -7.56 14.34
CA LEU A 223 2.43 -6.43 14.36
C LEU A 223 1.89 -6.06 12.97
N ILE A 224 2.73 -6.15 11.94
CA ILE A 224 2.37 -5.78 10.56
C ILE A 224 1.91 -6.97 9.71
N THR A 225 1.78 -8.17 10.30
CA THR A 225 1.44 -9.42 9.58
C THR A 225 0.42 -10.26 10.34
N THR A 226 0.86 -11.25 11.13
CA THR A 226 -0.04 -12.19 11.83
C THR A 226 -0.72 -11.57 13.04
N TRP A 227 -0.18 -10.50 13.58
CA TRP A 227 -0.56 -9.83 14.84
C TRP A 227 -0.37 -10.69 16.11
N GLY A 228 -0.45 -11.99 16.01
CA GLY A 228 -0.32 -12.90 17.16
C GLY A 228 -0.37 -14.37 16.78
N SER A 229 -0.80 -15.21 17.70
CA SER A 229 -0.93 -16.64 17.51
C SER A 229 -1.93 -17.02 16.41
N LEU A 230 -1.95 -18.31 16.01
CA LEU A 230 -2.92 -18.83 15.05
C LEU A 230 -4.37 -18.42 15.39
N ARG A 231 -4.71 -18.49 16.66
CA ARG A 231 -6.06 -18.13 17.12
C ARG A 231 -6.35 -16.64 16.92
N GLN A 232 -5.47 -15.74 17.35
CA GLN A 232 -5.65 -14.30 17.16
C GLN A 232 -5.66 -13.93 15.67
N ALA A 233 -4.79 -14.54 14.89
CA ALA A 233 -4.69 -14.25 13.47
C ALA A 233 -5.92 -14.67 12.67
N ASN A 234 -6.45 -15.86 12.91
CA ASN A 234 -7.54 -16.45 12.14
C ASN A 234 -8.92 -16.25 12.76
N GLU A 235 -9.12 -16.63 14.03
CA GLU A 235 -10.41 -16.53 14.71
C GLU A 235 -10.67 -15.10 15.22
N GLY A 236 -9.64 -14.42 15.71
CA GLY A 236 -9.74 -13.02 16.19
C GLY A 236 -9.76 -11.97 15.09
N GLY A 237 -9.57 -12.36 13.82
CA GLY A 237 -9.60 -11.44 12.67
C GLY A 237 -8.46 -10.43 12.66
N LEU A 238 -7.37 -10.66 13.39
CA LEU A 238 -6.29 -9.68 13.54
C LEU A 238 -5.18 -9.83 12.49
N ARG A 239 -5.22 -10.91 11.69
CA ARG A 239 -4.28 -11.07 10.57
C ARG A 239 -4.37 -9.89 9.61
N ASP A 240 -3.19 -9.39 9.23
CA ASP A 240 -3.04 -8.25 8.32
C ASP A 240 -3.77 -6.97 8.79
N TYR A 241 -4.16 -6.88 10.08
CA TYR A 241 -4.84 -5.73 10.65
C TYR A 241 -4.06 -4.42 10.45
N SER A 242 -2.75 -4.46 10.66
CA SER A 242 -1.84 -3.34 10.38
C SER A 242 -1.01 -3.59 9.13
N ASN A 243 -1.61 -4.21 8.10
CA ASN A 243 -0.90 -4.49 6.86
C ASN A 243 -0.23 -3.23 6.30
N LYS A 244 0.93 -3.41 5.69
CA LYS A 244 1.73 -2.33 5.09
C LYS A 244 2.15 -2.74 3.69
N GLN A 245 2.02 -1.83 2.75
CA GLN A 245 2.57 -2.01 1.43
C GLN A 245 3.97 -1.39 1.42
N TRP A 246 4.97 -2.19 1.80
CA TRP A 246 6.36 -1.80 1.92
C TRP A 246 7.27 -2.70 1.09
N ALA A 247 8.35 -2.13 0.55
CA ALA A 247 9.44 -2.90 -0.06
C ALA A 247 10.07 -3.84 0.99
N GLY A 248 10.35 -5.05 0.56
CA GLY A 248 10.74 -6.17 1.42
C GLY A 248 9.53 -6.97 1.92
N LEU A 249 8.48 -6.32 2.41
CA LEU A 249 7.26 -7.01 2.85
C LEU A 249 6.43 -7.50 1.65
N THR A 250 6.32 -6.67 0.61
CA THR A 250 5.60 -7.00 -0.63
C THR A 250 6.25 -8.20 -1.32
N HIS A 251 7.58 -8.23 -1.41
CA HIS A 251 8.32 -9.30 -2.06
C HIS A 251 8.38 -10.57 -1.21
N ASP A 252 8.73 -10.49 0.09
CA ASP A 252 9.10 -11.67 0.88
C ASP A 252 7.97 -12.23 1.74
N PHE A 253 6.88 -11.47 1.92
CA PHE A 253 5.73 -11.92 2.69
C PHE A 253 4.48 -12.10 1.84
N TYR A 254 4.07 -11.08 1.07
CA TYR A 254 2.83 -11.20 0.28
C TYR A 254 3.01 -12.02 -0.99
N ARG A 255 4.07 -11.80 -1.75
CA ARG A 255 4.32 -12.54 -2.99
C ARG A 255 4.33 -14.05 -2.81
N PRO A 256 5.00 -14.65 -1.81
CA PRO A 256 4.96 -16.11 -1.58
C PRO A 256 3.56 -16.67 -1.32
N ARG A 257 2.66 -15.89 -0.70
CA ARG A 257 1.25 -16.26 -0.57
C ARG A 257 0.62 -16.45 -1.96
N TRP A 258 0.82 -15.50 -2.85
CA TRP A 258 0.29 -15.56 -4.21
C TRP A 258 0.92 -16.65 -5.06
N GLU A 259 2.22 -16.87 -4.95
CA GLU A 259 2.92 -17.96 -5.64
C GLU A 259 2.32 -19.32 -5.26
N LYS A 260 2.11 -19.56 -3.96
CA LYS A 260 1.48 -20.77 -3.46
C LYS A 260 0.05 -20.93 -3.97
N TRP A 261 -0.75 -19.87 -3.95
CA TRP A 261 -2.14 -19.90 -4.43
C TRP A 261 -2.21 -20.17 -5.93
N VAL A 262 -1.43 -19.47 -6.73
CA VAL A 262 -1.39 -19.65 -8.17
C VAL A 262 -0.94 -21.06 -8.54
N ALA A 263 0.12 -21.57 -7.90
CA ALA A 263 0.59 -22.94 -8.13
C ALA A 263 -0.51 -23.99 -7.86
N LEU A 264 -1.24 -23.83 -6.74
CA LEU A 264 -2.33 -24.74 -6.40
C LEU A 264 -3.50 -24.65 -7.41
N ARG A 265 -3.93 -23.44 -7.75
CA ARG A 265 -5.02 -23.25 -8.74
C ARG A 265 -4.63 -23.75 -10.14
N ARG A 266 -3.36 -23.58 -10.51
CA ARG A 266 -2.85 -24.12 -11.76
C ARG A 266 -2.86 -25.65 -11.78
N ALA A 267 -2.41 -26.31 -10.71
CA ALA A 267 -2.42 -27.75 -10.58
C ALA A 267 -3.85 -28.34 -10.63
N GLU A 268 -4.83 -27.60 -10.11
CA GLU A 268 -6.25 -27.99 -10.24
C GLU A 268 -6.76 -27.88 -11.69
N LEU A 269 -6.35 -26.83 -12.40
CA LEU A 269 -6.71 -26.63 -13.82
C LEU A 269 -6.11 -27.69 -14.73
N THR A 270 -4.90 -28.16 -14.43
CA THR A 270 -4.21 -29.22 -15.18
C THR A 270 -4.63 -30.64 -14.75
N GLY A 271 -5.39 -30.75 -13.66
CA GLY A 271 -5.80 -32.04 -13.12
C GLY A 271 -4.71 -32.80 -12.32
N GLU A 272 -3.58 -32.13 -12.05
CA GLU A 272 -2.45 -32.69 -11.29
C GLU A 272 -2.75 -32.83 -9.79
N ALA A 273 -3.60 -31.94 -9.25
CA ALA A 273 -3.99 -31.95 -7.85
C ALA A 273 -5.41 -31.43 -7.65
N LYS A 274 -5.97 -31.75 -6.48
CA LYS A 274 -7.17 -31.11 -5.93
C LYS A 274 -6.91 -30.77 -4.48
N ASP A 275 -7.16 -29.54 -4.10
CA ASP A 275 -7.13 -29.18 -2.69
C ASP A 275 -8.35 -29.77 -1.99
N ARG A 276 -8.11 -30.79 -1.17
CA ARG A 276 -9.14 -31.48 -0.37
C ARG A 276 -9.10 -31.08 1.10
N ARG A 277 -8.22 -30.14 1.46
CA ARG A 277 -8.06 -29.68 2.83
C ARG A 277 -9.30 -28.91 3.26
N SER A 278 -9.71 -29.08 4.51
CA SER A 278 -10.71 -28.26 5.16
C SER A 278 -10.23 -26.78 5.23
N GLU A 279 -11.15 -25.86 5.47
CA GLU A 279 -10.81 -24.44 5.66
C GLU A 279 -9.83 -24.25 6.83
N MET A 280 -9.97 -25.03 7.89
CA MET A 280 -9.06 -24.97 9.04
C MET A 280 -7.65 -25.45 8.68
N GLU A 281 -7.50 -26.56 7.95
CA GLU A 281 -6.20 -27.04 7.49
C GLU A 281 -5.52 -26.05 6.53
N GLN A 282 -6.30 -25.40 5.66
CA GLN A 282 -5.80 -24.35 4.80
C GLN A 282 -5.35 -23.12 5.62
N ALA A 283 -6.13 -22.70 6.61
CA ALA A 283 -5.80 -21.59 7.48
C ALA A 283 -4.52 -21.85 8.31
N GLU A 284 -4.33 -23.07 8.81
CA GLU A 284 -3.09 -23.47 9.49
C GLU A 284 -1.88 -23.48 8.56
N ASP A 285 -2.05 -23.95 7.34
CA ASP A 285 -0.98 -24.03 6.34
C ASP A 285 -0.53 -22.62 5.89
N TRP A 286 -1.46 -21.67 5.75
CA TRP A 286 -1.15 -20.26 5.56
C TRP A 286 -0.39 -19.70 6.76
N PHE A 287 -0.91 -19.92 7.95
CA PHE A 287 -0.29 -19.40 9.19
C PHE A 287 1.13 -19.93 9.39
N ARG A 288 1.41 -21.20 9.13
CA ARG A 288 2.76 -21.78 9.24
C ARG A 288 3.76 -21.06 8.34
N MET A 289 3.37 -20.73 7.11
CA MET A 289 4.22 -20.01 6.17
C MET A 289 4.49 -18.58 6.66
N GLU A 290 3.45 -17.89 7.10
CA GLU A 290 3.50 -16.54 7.63
C GLU A 290 4.33 -16.48 8.92
N TRP A 291 4.11 -17.42 9.82
CA TRP A 291 4.82 -17.52 11.09
C TRP A 291 6.31 -17.78 10.91
N LYS A 292 6.67 -18.59 9.91
CA LYS A 292 8.08 -18.78 9.56
C LYS A 292 8.76 -17.48 9.20
N TRP A 293 8.07 -16.59 8.47
CA TRP A 293 8.58 -15.27 8.14
C TRP A 293 8.68 -14.37 9.39
N VAL A 294 7.68 -14.41 10.28
CA VAL A 294 7.68 -13.66 11.55
C VAL A 294 8.84 -14.04 12.44
N LEU A 295 9.16 -15.34 12.52
CA LEU A 295 10.30 -15.88 13.27
C LEU A 295 11.65 -15.62 12.58
N GLY A 296 11.64 -15.19 11.32
CA GLY A 296 12.85 -14.92 10.55
C GLY A 296 13.63 -13.71 11.09
N ARG A 297 14.91 -13.68 10.72
CA ARG A 297 15.84 -12.58 11.07
C ARG A 297 16.57 -12.04 9.85
N SER A 298 16.02 -12.30 8.66
CA SER A 298 16.60 -11.79 7.41
C SER A 298 16.71 -10.26 7.46
N PRO A 299 17.87 -9.69 7.12
CA PRO A 299 18.01 -8.24 7.02
C PRO A 299 17.26 -7.71 5.81
N TYR A 300 16.79 -6.47 5.92
CA TYR A 300 16.14 -5.74 4.83
C TYR A 300 16.84 -4.40 4.62
N PRO A 301 16.95 -3.92 3.37
CA PRO A 301 17.50 -2.60 3.09
C PRO A 301 16.72 -1.51 3.83
N ALA A 302 17.44 -0.61 4.49
CA ALA A 302 16.89 0.60 5.10
C ALA A 302 17.26 1.86 4.31
N GLU A 303 17.93 1.67 3.18
CA GLU A 303 18.29 2.70 2.22
C GLU A 303 17.52 2.50 0.91
N VAL A 304 17.20 3.61 0.24
CA VAL A 304 16.47 3.58 -1.04
C VAL A 304 17.26 2.91 -2.15
N ASN A 305 16.57 2.34 -3.13
CA ASN A 305 17.16 1.57 -4.21
C ASN A 305 17.83 2.42 -5.31
N GLY A 306 17.65 3.75 -5.30
CA GLY A 306 18.23 4.67 -6.28
C GLY A 306 17.64 4.61 -7.69
N LEU A 307 16.56 3.88 -7.91
CA LEU A 307 15.89 3.80 -9.22
C LEU A 307 15.18 5.13 -9.55
N ASP A 308 15.10 5.42 -10.86
CA ASP A 308 14.39 6.60 -11.34
C ASP A 308 12.87 6.40 -11.26
N LEU A 309 12.22 7.22 -10.44
CA LEU A 309 10.79 7.14 -10.22
C LEU A 309 9.97 7.49 -11.47
N LYS A 310 10.52 8.33 -12.39
CA LYS A 310 9.87 8.66 -13.66
C LYS A 310 9.78 7.43 -14.57
N GLU A 311 10.86 6.67 -14.67
CA GLU A 311 10.89 5.43 -15.46
C GLU A 311 9.94 4.38 -14.87
N LEU A 312 9.93 4.23 -13.55
CA LEU A 312 9.01 3.32 -12.87
C LEU A 312 7.54 3.74 -13.06
N ALA A 313 7.26 5.04 -13.07
CA ALA A 313 5.94 5.59 -13.31
C ALA A 313 5.44 5.28 -14.74
N GLN A 314 6.30 5.44 -15.73
CA GLN A 314 5.98 5.09 -17.12
C GLN A 314 5.68 3.60 -17.27
N GLN A 315 6.45 2.74 -16.60
CA GLN A 315 6.19 1.31 -16.56
C GLN A 315 4.86 1.00 -15.86
N ALA A 316 4.58 1.64 -14.72
CA ALA A 316 3.34 1.41 -13.97
C ALA A 316 2.09 1.78 -14.78
N LEU A 317 2.11 2.92 -15.46
CA LEU A 317 1.01 3.35 -16.34
C LEU A 317 0.84 2.41 -17.55
N ALA A 318 1.92 1.82 -18.07
CA ALA A 318 1.84 0.84 -19.17
C ALA A 318 1.22 -0.51 -18.75
N PHE A 319 1.09 -0.81 -17.46
CA PHE A 319 0.38 -2.02 -16.98
C PHE A 319 -1.15 -1.86 -17.02
N SER A 320 -1.63 -0.62 -17.04
CA SER A 320 -3.07 -0.30 -16.99
C SER A 320 -3.76 -0.36 -18.36
N PHE A 321 -2.99 -0.59 -19.45
CA PHE A 321 -3.48 -0.67 -20.82
C PHE A 321 -3.42 -2.07 -21.42
#